data_d7f50c0a98d22ef75685a779daafc342
#
_entry.id   d7f50c0a98d22ef75685a779daafc342
#
_cell.length_a   1.000
_cell.length_b   1.000
_cell.length_c   1.000
_cell.angle_alpha   90.00
_cell.angle_beta   90.00
_cell.angle_gamma   90.00
#
_symmetry.space_group_name_H-M   'P 1'
#
loop_
_entity.id
_entity.type
_entity.pdbx_description
1 polymer ?
#
loop_
_entity_poly.entity_id
_entity_poly.type
_entity_poly.pdbx_seq_one_letter_code
_entity_poly.pdbx_strand_id
1 'polypeptide(L)'
;MDFELTAEEQAFDAEVEQFLRENDSPDVMDANPEQLSQTVDTVPKRAFMKKLAARGWLGMSWPKEYGGRELSGIYDFILTEALSRWGAPQPGKGVGIVGKTIIRRGSERMKREFLPQIIRGEIEFAIGYSEPNAGSDAANMQLRAQKAPGGWRLDGQKTWTTSAHFADWYWVGARTDAAKKHDGITLFLIPMNHQGFTIRPIHTIGDERTNEVFFDDVFVPDEYVVGKVGEGFVYIAEALDLERFAMMPVGPL
;
A
#
# COMPACT_ATOMS: atom_id res chain seq x y z
N MET A 1 -7.68 -30.96 9.19
CA MET A 1 -7.11 -29.61 9.34
C MET A 1 -8.09 -28.90 10.27
N ASP A 2 -7.64 -28.38 11.38
CA ASP A 2 -8.49 -27.69 12.35
C ASP A 2 -8.43 -26.20 12.02
N PHE A 3 -9.58 -25.58 11.83
CA PHE A 3 -9.72 -24.14 11.52
C PHE A 3 -10.30 -23.35 12.70
N GLU A 4 -10.44 -24.01 13.86
CA GLU A 4 -10.93 -23.38 15.07
C GLU A 4 -9.90 -22.37 15.60
N LEU A 5 -10.35 -21.19 15.96
CA LEU A 5 -9.51 -20.19 16.61
C LEU A 5 -9.18 -20.66 18.04
N THR A 6 -7.94 -20.43 18.45
CA THR A 6 -7.53 -20.63 19.85
C THR A 6 -8.27 -19.67 20.79
N ALA A 7 -8.26 -19.92 22.07
CA ALA A 7 -8.90 -19.06 23.07
C ALA A 7 -8.34 -17.61 23.04
N GLU A 8 -7.03 -17.45 22.75
CA GLU A 8 -6.40 -16.12 22.62
C GLU A 8 -6.86 -15.39 21.35
N GLU A 9 -6.98 -16.11 20.24
CA GLU A 9 -7.46 -15.57 18.96
C GLU A 9 -8.95 -15.20 19.04
N GLN A 10 -9.77 -16.00 19.72
CA GLN A 10 -11.18 -15.69 19.99
C GLN A 10 -11.33 -14.44 20.89
N ALA A 11 -10.46 -14.31 21.88
CA ALA A 11 -10.45 -13.13 22.74
C ALA A 11 -10.08 -11.86 21.95
N PHE A 12 -9.11 -11.97 21.03
CA PHE A 12 -8.73 -10.89 20.15
C PHE A 12 -9.86 -10.51 19.17
N ASP A 13 -10.52 -11.50 18.55
CA ASP A 13 -11.69 -11.26 17.68
C ASP A 13 -12.80 -10.51 18.45
N ALA A 14 -13.11 -10.92 19.67
CA ALA A 14 -14.07 -10.25 20.52
C ALA A 14 -13.66 -8.80 20.87
N GLU A 15 -12.37 -8.54 21.11
CA GLU A 15 -11.83 -7.19 21.34
C GLU A 15 -12.00 -6.30 20.10
N VAL A 16 -11.69 -6.83 18.90
CA VAL A 16 -11.85 -6.13 17.63
C VAL A 16 -13.33 -5.80 17.39
N GLU A 17 -14.23 -6.76 17.58
CA GLU A 17 -15.67 -6.57 17.43
C GLU A 17 -16.22 -5.50 18.40
N GLN A 18 -15.75 -5.48 19.64
CA GLN A 18 -16.12 -4.42 20.59
C GLN A 18 -15.64 -3.05 20.14
N PHE A 19 -14.37 -2.96 19.70
CA PHE A 19 -13.79 -1.71 19.19
C PHE A 19 -14.59 -1.17 18.00
N LEU A 20 -15.00 -2.04 17.07
CA LEU A 20 -15.78 -1.65 15.90
C LEU A 20 -17.15 -1.11 16.29
N ARG A 21 -17.85 -1.76 17.22
CA ARG A 21 -19.12 -1.24 17.77
C ARG A 21 -18.97 0.13 18.43
N GLU A 22 -17.88 0.36 19.17
CA GLU A 22 -17.61 1.64 19.85
C GLU A 22 -17.23 2.76 18.88
N ASN A 23 -16.78 2.41 17.67
CA ASN A 23 -16.33 3.34 16.63
C ASN A 23 -17.22 3.32 15.37
N ASP A 24 -18.38 2.69 15.44
CA ASP A 24 -19.37 2.68 14.37
C ASP A 24 -19.83 4.10 14.04
N SER A 25 -19.56 4.53 12.82
CA SER A 25 -19.88 5.87 12.33
C SER A 25 -20.06 5.84 10.82
N PRO A 26 -21.13 6.44 10.28
CA PRO A 26 -21.34 6.53 8.83
C PRO A 26 -20.24 7.29 8.07
N ASP A 27 -19.42 8.10 8.75
CA ASP A 27 -18.27 8.78 8.15
C ASP A 27 -17.04 7.86 7.99
N VAL A 28 -17.07 6.70 8.62
CA VAL A 28 -15.96 5.73 8.66
C VAL A 28 -16.36 4.40 8.04
N MET A 29 -17.51 3.85 8.45
CA MET A 29 -18.01 2.57 7.99
C MET A 29 -18.85 2.76 6.73
N ASP A 30 -18.53 2.02 5.68
CA ASP A 30 -19.31 2.03 4.45
C ASP A 30 -20.34 0.90 4.51
N ALA A 31 -21.61 1.26 4.47
CA ALA A 31 -22.70 0.28 4.47
C ALA A 31 -22.84 -0.48 3.15
N ASN A 32 -22.08 -0.10 2.11
CA ASN A 32 -22.09 -0.77 0.82
C ASN A 32 -20.89 -1.74 0.69
N PRO A 33 -21.06 -3.04 1.04
CA PRO A 33 -19.97 -4.01 1.03
C PRO A 33 -19.47 -4.37 -0.38
N GLU A 34 -20.12 -3.86 -1.43
CA GLU A 34 -19.72 -4.12 -2.83
C GLU A 34 -18.54 -3.24 -3.29
N GLN A 35 -18.16 -2.23 -2.52
CA GLN A 35 -16.97 -1.44 -2.84
C GLN A 35 -15.70 -2.20 -2.42
N LEU A 36 -14.91 -2.56 -3.44
CA LEU A 36 -13.65 -3.31 -3.27
C LEU A 36 -12.56 -2.52 -2.52
N SER A 37 -12.69 -1.21 -2.43
CA SER A 37 -11.66 -0.36 -1.81
C SER A 37 -12.19 0.37 -0.58
N GLN A 38 -12.10 -0.28 0.56
CA GLN A 38 -12.24 0.38 1.87
C GLN A 38 -11.00 1.27 2.11
N THR A 39 -10.93 2.35 1.32
CA THR A 39 -9.76 3.22 1.28
C THR A 39 -9.77 4.24 2.41
N VAL A 40 -8.59 4.71 2.80
CA VAL A 40 -8.38 5.71 3.87
C VAL A 40 -8.32 7.12 3.25
N ASP A 41 -9.38 7.50 2.53
CA ASP A 41 -9.45 8.69 1.67
C ASP A 41 -10.03 9.95 2.33
N THR A 42 -10.56 9.83 3.55
CA THR A 42 -11.16 10.94 4.28
C THR A 42 -10.48 11.18 5.63
N VAL A 43 -10.67 12.39 6.19
CA VAL A 43 -10.12 12.73 7.51
C VAL A 43 -10.65 11.80 8.62
N PRO A 44 -11.97 11.47 8.70
CA PRO A 44 -12.47 10.50 9.67
C PRO A 44 -11.83 9.11 9.52
N LYS A 45 -11.68 8.59 8.29
CA LYS A 45 -11.04 7.29 8.05
C LYS A 45 -9.56 7.29 8.43
N ARG A 46 -8.82 8.39 8.15
CA ARG A 46 -7.43 8.54 8.64
C ARG A 46 -7.36 8.59 10.18
N ALA A 47 -8.31 9.24 10.83
CA ALA A 47 -8.39 9.24 12.29
C ALA A 47 -8.69 7.83 12.85
N PHE A 48 -9.52 7.06 12.17
CA PHE A 48 -9.80 5.67 12.52
C PHE A 48 -8.55 4.79 12.42
N MET A 49 -7.73 4.93 11.36
CA MET A 49 -6.44 4.22 11.26
C MET A 49 -5.51 4.53 12.44
N LYS A 50 -5.46 5.78 12.90
CA LYS A 50 -4.68 6.16 14.08
C LYS A 50 -5.21 5.50 15.37
N LYS A 51 -6.52 5.26 15.47
CA LYS A 51 -7.10 4.50 16.59
C LYS A 51 -6.67 3.04 16.56
N LEU A 52 -6.65 2.39 15.38
CA LEU A 52 -6.11 1.04 15.21
C LEU A 52 -4.61 0.99 15.57
N ALA A 53 -3.85 1.97 15.11
CA ALA A 53 -2.44 2.10 15.45
C ALA A 53 -2.21 2.24 16.97
N ALA A 54 -3.02 3.02 17.67
CA ALA A 54 -2.95 3.20 19.12
C ALA A 54 -3.22 1.90 19.91
N ARG A 55 -3.96 0.95 19.33
CA ARG A 55 -4.14 -0.41 19.86
C ARG A 55 -2.96 -1.34 19.54
N GLY A 56 -2.01 -0.90 18.70
CA GLY A 56 -0.92 -1.73 18.20
C GLY A 56 -1.39 -2.79 17.21
N TRP A 57 -2.46 -2.52 16.47
CA TRP A 57 -3.07 -3.45 15.52
C TRP A 57 -2.59 -3.27 14.08
N LEU A 58 -1.86 -2.21 13.78
CA LEU A 58 -1.19 -2.07 12.49
C LEU A 58 0.17 -2.77 12.52
N GLY A 59 0.41 -3.66 11.55
CA GLY A 59 1.67 -4.38 11.44
C GLY A 59 1.95 -5.35 12.60
N MET A 60 0.94 -6.03 13.13
CA MET A 60 1.08 -6.98 14.23
C MET A 60 2.11 -8.09 13.94
N SER A 61 2.20 -8.54 12.68
CA SER A 61 3.17 -9.53 12.24
C SER A 61 4.57 -8.98 11.96
N TRP A 62 4.79 -7.66 12.02
CA TRP A 62 6.11 -7.08 11.80
C TRP A 62 7.07 -7.36 12.97
N PRO A 63 8.41 -7.33 12.71
CA PRO A 63 9.42 -7.40 13.77
C PRO A 63 9.23 -6.28 14.81
N LYS A 64 9.51 -6.60 16.07
CA LYS A 64 9.41 -5.64 17.19
C LYS A 64 10.30 -4.42 17.03
N GLU A 65 11.47 -4.60 16.42
CA GLU A 65 12.41 -3.49 16.14
C GLU A 65 11.81 -2.40 15.23
N TYR A 66 10.77 -2.75 14.44
CA TYR A 66 10.04 -1.81 13.58
C TYR A 66 8.65 -1.45 14.13
N GLY A 67 8.40 -1.73 15.40
CA GLY A 67 7.16 -1.40 16.10
C GLY A 67 6.06 -2.45 15.98
N GLY A 68 6.32 -3.60 15.34
CA GLY A 68 5.42 -4.74 15.29
C GLY A 68 5.38 -5.53 16.59
N ARG A 69 4.64 -6.62 16.59
CA ARG A 69 4.46 -7.51 17.76
C ARG A 69 4.97 -8.93 17.53
N GLU A 70 5.45 -9.23 16.31
CA GLU A 70 5.88 -10.59 15.89
C GLU A 70 4.79 -11.65 16.08
N LEU A 71 3.52 -11.23 15.99
CA LEU A 71 2.39 -12.15 16.09
C LEU A 71 2.24 -12.97 14.80
N SER A 72 1.57 -14.11 14.93
CA SER A 72 1.15 -14.89 13.77
C SER A 72 0.26 -14.08 12.85
N GLY A 73 0.32 -14.34 11.53
CA GLY A 73 -0.53 -13.67 10.53
C GLY A 73 -2.03 -13.87 10.74
N ILE A 74 -2.44 -14.81 11.59
CA ILE A 74 -3.85 -15.01 11.95
C ILE A 74 -4.45 -13.77 12.62
N TYR A 75 -3.67 -13.01 13.39
CA TYR A 75 -4.14 -11.78 14.02
C TYR A 75 -4.40 -10.67 12.98
N ASP A 76 -3.53 -10.55 11.97
CA ASP A 76 -3.75 -9.64 10.84
C ASP A 76 -5.00 -10.06 10.05
N PHE A 77 -5.24 -11.37 9.89
CA PHE A 77 -6.41 -11.92 9.22
C PHE A 77 -7.70 -11.62 10.00
N ILE A 78 -7.75 -11.92 11.30
CA ILE A 78 -8.93 -11.65 12.17
C ILE A 78 -9.30 -10.17 12.09
N LEU A 79 -8.32 -9.27 12.21
CA LEU A 79 -8.56 -7.83 12.10
C LEU A 79 -9.14 -7.46 10.72
N THR A 80 -8.51 -7.92 9.64
CA THR A 80 -8.93 -7.60 8.26
C THR A 80 -10.32 -8.10 7.96
N GLU A 81 -10.66 -9.33 8.40
CA GLU A 81 -11.99 -9.91 8.31
C GLU A 81 -13.06 -9.08 9.03
N ALA A 82 -12.80 -8.73 10.29
CA ALA A 82 -13.73 -7.94 11.07
C ALA A 82 -13.94 -6.55 10.44
N LEU A 83 -12.86 -5.87 10.03
CA LEU A 83 -12.94 -4.59 9.31
C LEU A 83 -13.79 -4.71 8.03
N SER A 84 -13.61 -5.81 7.27
CA SER A 84 -14.37 -6.05 6.04
C SER A 84 -15.86 -6.24 6.32
N ARG A 85 -16.22 -7.05 7.31
CA ARG A 85 -17.62 -7.27 7.70
C ARG A 85 -18.33 -5.97 8.12
N TRP A 86 -17.62 -5.05 8.73
CA TRP A 86 -18.13 -3.76 9.18
C TRP A 86 -18.10 -2.66 8.11
N GLY A 87 -17.55 -2.92 6.91
CA GLY A 87 -17.32 -1.88 5.91
C GLY A 87 -16.31 -0.81 6.37
N ALA A 88 -15.45 -1.16 7.33
CA ALA A 88 -14.43 -0.27 7.86
C ALA A 88 -13.22 -0.15 6.94
N PRO A 89 -12.47 0.98 6.99
CA PRO A 89 -11.24 1.13 6.22
C PRO A 89 -10.22 0.03 6.57
N GLN A 90 -9.62 -0.55 5.54
CA GLN A 90 -8.59 -1.58 5.68
C GLN A 90 -7.22 -0.97 6.01
N PRO A 91 -6.34 -1.69 6.73
CA PRO A 91 -4.95 -1.30 6.85
C PRO A 91 -4.35 -1.09 5.45
N GLY A 92 -3.87 0.12 5.21
CA GLY A 92 -3.46 0.56 3.88
C GLY A 92 -2.30 -0.23 3.29
N LYS A 93 -1.99 0.04 2.03
CA LYS A 93 -0.86 -0.56 1.29
C LYS A 93 0.49 -0.39 2.00
N GLY A 94 0.59 0.63 2.87
CA GLY A 94 1.74 0.85 3.73
C GLY A 94 2.04 -0.36 4.63
N VAL A 95 1.05 -0.88 5.34
CA VAL A 95 1.23 -2.00 6.28
C VAL A 95 1.42 -3.32 5.53
N GLY A 96 0.58 -3.59 4.55
CA GLY A 96 0.53 -4.89 3.87
C GLY A 96 1.68 -5.13 2.89
N ILE A 97 2.10 -4.10 2.16
CA ILE A 97 2.98 -4.21 0.99
C ILE A 97 4.27 -3.41 1.18
N VAL A 98 4.15 -2.08 1.24
CA VAL A 98 5.30 -1.16 1.22
C VAL A 98 6.21 -1.36 2.42
N GLY A 99 5.64 -1.40 3.63
CA GLY A 99 6.41 -1.60 4.86
C GLY A 99 7.13 -2.95 4.89
N LYS A 100 6.45 -4.03 4.53
CA LYS A 100 7.07 -5.37 4.46
C LYS A 100 8.22 -5.42 3.45
N THR A 101 8.08 -4.72 2.32
CA THR A 101 9.16 -4.63 1.32
C THR A 101 10.30 -3.74 1.82
N ILE A 102 10.01 -2.60 2.46
CA ILE A 102 11.06 -1.75 3.07
C ILE A 102 11.82 -2.50 4.17
N ILE A 103 11.16 -3.28 5.01
CA ILE A 103 11.81 -4.13 6.01
C ILE A 103 12.83 -5.07 5.37
N ARG A 104 12.48 -5.69 4.25
CA ARG A 104 13.33 -6.68 3.56
C ARG A 104 14.40 -6.06 2.68
N ARG A 105 14.09 -4.95 1.98
CA ARG A 105 14.87 -4.42 0.85
C ARG A 105 15.27 -2.97 1.00
N GLY A 106 14.58 -2.19 1.86
CA GLY A 106 14.83 -0.78 2.06
C GLY A 106 16.16 -0.50 2.75
N SER A 107 16.72 0.68 2.46
CA SER A 107 17.89 1.19 3.19
C SER A 107 17.54 1.46 4.66
N GLU A 108 18.54 1.49 5.53
CA GLU A 108 18.35 1.83 6.94
C GLU A 108 17.74 3.24 7.13
N ARG A 109 18.02 4.16 6.20
CA ARG A 109 17.37 5.46 6.16
C ARG A 109 15.87 5.32 5.90
N MET A 110 15.46 4.58 4.86
CA MET A 110 14.05 4.33 4.57
C MET A 110 13.33 3.66 5.72
N LYS A 111 13.93 2.67 6.35
CA LYS A 111 13.35 1.99 7.51
C LYS A 111 13.06 2.98 8.64
N ARG A 112 14.02 3.85 8.98
CA ARG A 112 13.85 4.87 10.03
C ARG A 112 12.83 5.95 9.66
N GLU A 113 12.73 6.31 8.39
CA GLU A 113 11.84 7.35 7.90
C GLU A 113 10.38 6.86 7.78
N PHE A 114 10.16 5.72 7.14
CA PHE A 114 8.84 5.27 6.74
C PHE A 114 8.15 4.32 7.72
N LEU A 115 8.87 3.33 8.28
CA LEU A 115 8.22 2.29 9.09
C LEU A 115 7.49 2.84 10.31
N PRO A 116 8.05 3.81 11.08
CA PRO A 116 7.33 4.40 12.19
C PRO A 116 6.06 5.14 11.79
N GLN A 117 6.05 5.83 10.64
CA GLN A 117 4.89 6.57 10.16
C GLN A 117 3.79 5.62 9.66
N ILE A 118 4.19 4.53 8.99
CA ILE A 118 3.26 3.49 8.51
C ILE A 118 2.54 2.85 9.70
N ILE A 119 3.29 2.41 10.71
CA ILE A 119 2.70 1.67 11.84
C ILE A 119 1.85 2.57 12.76
N ARG A 120 2.05 3.89 12.70
CA ARG A 120 1.19 4.86 13.38
C ARG A 120 -0.01 5.31 12.54
N GLY A 121 -0.18 4.77 11.31
CA GLY A 121 -1.27 5.15 10.42
C GLY A 121 -1.22 6.63 10.00
N GLU A 122 -0.03 7.20 9.85
CA GLU A 122 0.17 8.62 9.54
C GLU A 122 0.27 8.89 8.05
N ILE A 123 0.72 7.92 7.26
CA ILE A 123 0.96 8.05 5.82
C ILE A 123 0.30 6.93 5.02
N GLU A 124 -0.22 7.29 3.85
CA GLU A 124 -0.85 6.40 2.90
C GLU A 124 -0.06 6.34 1.59
N PHE A 125 -0.15 5.18 0.91
CA PHE A 125 0.59 4.92 -0.32
C PHE A 125 -0.34 4.65 -1.50
N ALA A 126 0.01 5.24 -2.65
CA ALA A 126 -0.45 4.78 -3.95
C ALA A 126 0.58 3.82 -4.56
N ILE A 127 0.11 2.85 -5.36
CA ILE A 127 0.97 1.91 -6.08
C ILE A 127 0.81 2.12 -7.58
N GLY A 128 1.92 2.29 -8.29
CA GLY A 128 1.96 2.51 -9.73
C GLY A 128 2.80 1.46 -10.45
N TYR A 129 2.16 0.35 -10.83
CA TYR A 129 2.78 -0.66 -11.67
C TYR A 129 2.23 -0.63 -13.09
N SER A 130 0.90 -0.56 -13.22
CA SER A 130 0.21 -0.63 -14.52
C SER A 130 0.39 0.62 -15.36
N GLU A 131 0.46 0.42 -16.68
CA GLU A 131 0.50 1.45 -17.71
C GLU A 131 -0.53 1.12 -18.80
N PRO A 132 -0.88 2.04 -19.71
CA PRO A 132 -1.85 1.76 -20.77
C PRO A 132 -1.53 0.50 -21.58
N ASN A 133 -0.25 0.20 -21.79
CA ASN A 133 0.22 -0.96 -22.56
C ASN A 133 0.93 -2.03 -21.70
N ALA A 134 0.88 -1.94 -20.38
CA ALA A 134 1.53 -2.87 -19.46
C ALA A 134 0.68 -3.09 -18.21
N GLY A 135 -0.16 -4.10 -18.26
CA GLY A 135 -0.99 -4.59 -17.15
C GLY A 135 -0.52 -5.96 -16.69
N SER A 136 -1.10 -7.03 -17.25
CA SER A 136 -0.71 -8.42 -16.91
C SER A 136 0.76 -8.72 -17.22
N ASP A 137 1.34 -8.12 -18.28
CA ASP A 137 2.79 -8.10 -18.51
C ASP A 137 3.42 -6.85 -17.90
N ALA A 138 3.46 -6.80 -16.55
CA ALA A 138 4.03 -5.68 -15.81
C ALA A 138 5.53 -5.45 -16.15
N ALA A 139 6.24 -6.50 -16.59
CA ALA A 139 7.62 -6.37 -17.04
C ALA A 139 7.78 -5.56 -18.33
N ASN A 140 6.69 -5.25 -19.04
CA ASN A 140 6.69 -4.42 -20.23
C ASN A 140 6.47 -2.93 -19.94
N MET A 141 6.52 -2.50 -18.68
CA MET A 141 6.36 -1.09 -18.32
C MET A 141 7.40 -0.19 -19.01
N GLN A 142 6.96 1.00 -19.40
CA GLN A 142 7.72 1.96 -20.20
C GLN A 142 7.97 3.30 -19.49
N LEU A 143 7.39 3.55 -18.30
CA LEU A 143 7.72 4.74 -17.52
C LEU A 143 9.24 4.84 -17.40
N ARG A 144 9.82 5.84 -18.05
CA ARG A 144 11.27 5.96 -18.19
C ARG A 144 11.87 6.62 -16.96
N ALA A 145 12.95 6.06 -16.43
CA ALA A 145 13.77 6.69 -15.40
C ALA A 145 15.20 6.86 -15.92
N GLN A 146 15.64 8.09 -16.08
CA GLN A 146 16.99 8.44 -16.55
C GLN A 146 17.85 8.92 -15.39
N LYS A 147 19.08 8.40 -15.30
CA LYS A 147 20.03 8.84 -14.29
C LYS A 147 20.38 10.30 -14.48
N ALA A 148 20.34 11.06 -13.40
CA ALA A 148 20.72 12.46 -13.31
C ALA A 148 21.66 12.68 -12.10
N PRO A 149 22.36 13.81 -12.00
CA PRO A 149 23.17 14.10 -10.82
C PRO A 149 22.34 14.07 -9.54
N GLY A 150 22.71 13.18 -8.61
CA GLY A 150 22.04 13.02 -7.31
C GLY A 150 20.70 12.28 -7.33
N GLY A 151 20.27 11.76 -8.48
CA GLY A 151 18.98 11.07 -8.56
C GLY A 151 18.59 10.61 -9.96
N TRP A 152 17.29 10.60 -10.21
CA TRP A 152 16.65 10.10 -11.43
C TRP A 152 15.57 11.07 -11.89
N ARG A 153 15.37 11.18 -13.21
CA ARG A 153 14.26 11.90 -13.82
C ARG A 153 13.31 10.90 -14.47
N LEU A 154 12.04 11.00 -14.10
CA LEU A 154 11.00 10.10 -14.56
C LEU A 154 10.04 10.83 -15.50
N ASP A 155 9.78 10.18 -16.66
CA ASP A 155 8.85 10.67 -17.68
C ASP A 155 7.97 9.54 -18.18
N GLY A 156 6.67 9.78 -18.30
CA GLY A 156 5.72 8.80 -18.81
C GLY A 156 4.38 8.83 -18.07
N GLN A 157 3.78 7.65 -17.93
CA GLN A 157 2.42 7.54 -17.43
C GLN A 157 2.22 6.24 -16.66
N LYS A 158 1.37 6.31 -15.61
CA LYS A 158 0.77 5.15 -14.95
C LYS A 158 -0.75 5.24 -15.03
N THR A 159 -1.43 4.09 -15.02
CA THR A 159 -2.89 3.99 -15.02
C THR A 159 -3.39 3.07 -13.92
N TRP A 160 -4.68 3.15 -13.60
CA TRP A 160 -5.32 2.36 -12.55
C TRP A 160 -4.68 2.55 -11.18
N THR A 161 -4.15 3.77 -10.91
CA THR A 161 -3.55 4.09 -9.63
C THR A 161 -4.62 4.49 -8.62
N THR A 162 -5.19 3.51 -7.95
CA THR A 162 -6.09 3.72 -6.83
C THR A 162 -5.35 4.46 -5.71
N SER A 163 -5.99 5.42 -5.08
CA SER A 163 -5.43 6.25 -3.99
C SER A 163 -4.52 7.41 -4.42
N ALA A 164 -4.13 7.57 -5.70
CA ALA A 164 -3.22 8.64 -6.11
C ALA A 164 -3.68 10.06 -5.71
N HIS A 165 -4.99 10.28 -5.57
CA HIS A 165 -5.56 11.59 -5.27
C HIS A 165 -5.57 11.96 -3.77
N PHE A 166 -5.24 11.03 -2.87
CA PHE A 166 -5.20 11.25 -1.43
C PHE A 166 -3.98 10.66 -0.71
N ALA A 167 -3.21 9.78 -1.39
CA ALA A 167 -2.00 9.20 -0.82
C ALA A 167 -0.92 10.28 -0.57
N ASP A 168 -0.06 10.01 0.39
CA ASP A 168 1.08 10.87 0.70
C ASP A 168 2.30 10.50 -0.15
N TRP A 169 2.46 9.21 -0.47
CA TRP A 169 3.60 8.68 -1.20
C TRP A 169 3.19 7.76 -2.35
N TYR A 170 3.98 7.80 -3.42
CA TYR A 170 3.83 6.95 -4.59
C TYR A 170 4.94 5.90 -4.63
N TRP A 171 4.53 4.65 -4.57
CA TRP A 171 5.36 3.48 -4.76
C TRP A 171 5.29 3.06 -6.22
N VAL A 172 6.35 3.30 -7.00
CA VAL A 172 6.27 3.19 -8.46
C VAL A 172 7.43 2.42 -9.06
N GLY A 173 7.11 1.51 -10.01
CA GLY A 173 8.10 0.85 -10.87
C GLY A 173 8.38 1.68 -12.12
N ALA A 174 9.65 1.85 -12.45
CA ALA A 174 10.07 2.54 -13.68
C ALA A 174 11.23 1.84 -14.39
N ARG A 175 11.35 2.08 -15.69
CA ARG A 175 12.36 1.52 -16.58
C ARG A 175 13.67 2.31 -16.48
N THR A 176 14.68 1.73 -15.84
CA THR A 176 16.04 2.30 -15.73
C THR A 176 17.01 1.77 -16.79
N ASP A 177 16.71 0.61 -17.39
CA ASP A 177 17.49 0.04 -18.50
C ASP A 177 16.52 -0.56 -19.55
N ALA A 178 16.47 0.06 -20.73
CA ALA A 178 15.58 -0.37 -21.83
C ALA A 178 16.05 -1.65 -22.54
N ALA A 179 17.31 -2.03 -22.40
CA ALA A 179 17.85 -3.25 -23.02
C ALA A 179 17.49 -4.53 -22.27
N LYS A 180 17.03 -4.40 -21.02
CA LYS A 180 16.68 -5.52 -20.13
C LYS A 180 15.20 -5.52 -19.80
N LYS A 181 14.52 -6.68 -19.91
CA LYS A 181 13.11 -6.78 -19.61
C LYS A 181 12.85 -6.69 -18.09
N HIS A 182 13.25 -7.69 -17.31
CA HIS A 182 12.99 -7.74 -15.86
C HIS A 182 14.03 -6.93 -15.07
N ASP A 183 15.32 -7.14 -15.36
CA ASP A 183 16.44 -6.49 -14.67
C ASP A 183 16.62 -5.01 -15.02
N GLY A 184 15.76 -4.47 -15.87
CA GLY A 184 15.74 -3.05 -16.24
C GLY A 184 14.70 -2.23 -15.48
N ILE A 185 14.05 -2.79 -14.46
CA ILE A 185 13.03 -2.12 -13.66
C ILE A 185 13.59 -1.78 -12.28
N THR A 186 13.31 -0.59 -11.80
CA THR A 186 13.68 -0.11 -10.46
C THR A 186 12.44 0.43 -9.76
N LEU A 187 12.36 0.25 -8.46
CA LEU A 187 11.30 0.82 -7.62
C LEU A 187 11.74 2.14 -7.00
N PHE A 188 10.82 3.08 -6.97
CA PHE A 188 11.00 4.41 -6.41
C PHE A 188 9.90 4.75 -5.41
N LEU A 189 10.24 5.56 -4.41
CA LEU A 189 9.29 6.27 -3.54
C LEU A 189 9.30 7.76 -3.90
N ILE A 190 8.12 8.32 -4.18
CA ILE A 190 7.98 9.70 -4.63
C ILE A 190 6.85 10.36 -3.82
N PRO A 191 7.04 11.56 -3.24
CA PRO A 191 5.94 12.25 -2.58
C PRO A 191 4.86 12.65 -3.59
N MET A 192 3.58 12.38 -3.27
CA MET A 192 2.46 12.64 -4.19
C MET A 192 2.20 14.11 -4.47
N ASN A 193 2.74 15.01 -3.66
CA ASN A 193 2.67 16.47 -3.89
C ASN A 193 3.76 17.01 -4.84
N HIS A 194 4.50 16.13 -5.53
CA HIS A 194 5.53 16.55 -6.49
C HIS A 194 4.90 17.30 -7.67
N GLN A 195 5.48 18.47 -8.02
CA GLN A 195 4.93 19.38 -9.06
C GLN A 195 4.88 18.78 -10.47
N GLY A 196 5.73 17.78 -10.77
CA GLY A 196 5.76 17.09 -12.06
C GLY A 196 4.65 16.05 -12.24
N PHE A 197 3.73 15.90 -11.27
CA PHE A 197 2.58 15.03 -11.41
C PHE A 197 1.35 15.75 -11.95
N THR A 198 0.68 15.11 -12.93
CA THR A 198 -0.70 15.43 -13.29
C THR A 198 -1.55 14.18 -13.01
N ILE A 199 -2.54 14.31 -12.12
CA ILE A 199 -3.43 13.22 -11.72
C ILE A 199 -4.79 13.45 -12.36
N ARG A 200 -5.28 12.49 -13.15
CA ARG A 200 -6.60 12.53 -13.78
C ARG A 200 -7.48 11.38 -13.24
N PRO A 201 -8.73 11.67 -12.84
CA PRO A 201 -9.64 10.64 -12.36
C PRO A 201 -10.10 9.72 -13.49
N ILE A 202 -10.24 8.44 -13.17
CA ILE A 202 -10.98 7.46 -13.94
C ILE A 202 -12.13 6.99 -13.05
N HIS A 203 -13.36 7.25 -13.46
CA HIS A 203 -14.57 6.77 -12.78
C HIS A 203 -14.97 5.42 -13.38
N THR A 204 -15.11 4.42 -12.53
CA THR A 204 -15.50 3.07 -12.93
C THR A 204 -17.00 2.90 -12.88
N ILE A 205 -17.52 1.81 -13.48
CA ILE A 205 -18.95 1.50 -13.45
C ILE A 205 -19.45 1.16 -12.03
N GLY A 206 -18.56 0.72 -11.14
CA GLY A 206 -18.83 0.48 -9.72
C GLY A 206 -18.73 1.72 -8.83
N ASP A 207 -18.70 2.91 -9.43
CA ASP A 207 -18.58 4.21 -8.76
C ASP A 207 -17.25 4.43 -8.00
N GLU A 208 -16.30 3.52 -8.16
CA GLU A 208 -14.96 3.69 -7.62
C GLU A 208 -14.13 4.65 -8.47
N ARG A 209 -13.37 5.49 -7.80
CA ARG A 209 -12.36 6.32 -8.46
C ARG A 209 -10.99 5.64 -8.42
N THR A 210 -10.41 5.45 -9.59
CA THR A 210 -8.99 5.24 -9.79
C THR A 210 -8.38 6.41 -10.56
N ASN A 211 -7.10 6.36 -10.95
CA ASN A 211 -6.47 7.51 -11.58
C ASN A 211 -5.46 7.11 -12.65
N GLU A 212 -5.29 8.01 -13.63
CA GLU A 212 -4.08 8.13 -14.42
C GLU A 212 -3.13 9.11 -13.73
N VAL A 213 -1.85 8.80 -13.74
CA VAL A 213 -0.79 9.67 -13.21
C VAL A 213 0.25 9.89 -14.30
N PHE A 214 0.39 11.13 -14.73
CA PHE A 214 1.38 11.55 -15.72
C PHE A 214 2.60 12.11 -14.99
N PHE A 215 3.78 11.78 -15.50
CA PHE A 215 5.08 12.19 -15.02
C PHE A 215 5.70 13.13 -16.05
N ASP A 216 6.01 14.34 -15.66
CA ASP A 216 6.70 15.35 -16.47
C ASP A 216 7.96 15.79 -15.72
N ASP A 217 9.10 15.27 -16.14
CA ASP A 217 10.42 15.52 -15.55
C ASP A 217 10.47 15.37 -14.01
N VAL A 218 9.84 14.34 -13.47
CA VAL A 218 9.76 14.10 -12.03
C VAL A 218 11.13 13.69 -11.49
N PHE A 219 11.77 14.56 -10.69
CA PHE A 219 13.06 14.26 -10.09
C PHE A 219 12.91 13.47 -8.79
N VAL A 220 13.62 12.33 -8.71
CA VAL A 220 13.65 11.46 -7.54
C VAL A 220 15.08 11.30 -7.05
N PRO A 221 15.42 11.77 -5.84
CA PRO A 221 16.74 11.56 -5.24
C PRO A 221 17.12 10.09 -5.11
N ASP A 222 18.42 9.78 -5.22
CA ASP A 222 18.93 8.41 -5.12
C ASP A 222 18.51 7.70 -3.82
N GLU A 223 18.33 8.43 -2.75
CA GLU A 223 17.94 7.92 -1.44
C GLU A 223 16.51 7.36 -1.39
N TYR A 224 15.68 7.68 -2.39
CA TYR A 224 14.32 7.13 -2.56
C TYR A 224 14.23 6.00 -3.60
N VAL A 225 15.37 5.48 -4.05
CA VAL A 225 15.44 4.20 -4.75
C VAL A 225 15.24 3.07 -3.74
N VAL A 226 14.28 2.20 -3.98
CA VAL A 226 14.01 1.06 -3.11
C VAL A 226 14.92 -0.11 -3.47
N GLY A 227 15.77 -0.50 -2.53
CA GLY A 227 16.72 -1.58 -2.75
C GLY A 227 17.77 -1.23 -3.81
N LYS A 228 17.98 -2.12 -4.77
CA LYS A 228 19.01 -1.97 -5.82
C LYS A 228 18.40 -1.60 -7.16
N VAL A 229 19.10 -0.77 -7.90
CA VAL A 229 18.76 -0.44 -9.29
C VAL A 229 18.74 -1.71 -10.14
N GLY A 230 17.66 -1.90 -10.90
CA GLY A 230 17.47 -3.06 -11.78
C GLY A 230 16.83 -4.28 -11.10
N GLU A 231 16.69 -4.31 -9.77
CA GLU A 231 16.05 -5.42 -9.05
C GLU A 231 14.56 -5.18 -8.75
N GLY A 232 13.99 -4.07 -9.23
CA GLY A 232 12.62 -3.66 -8.91
C GLY A 232 11.55 -4.67 -9.31
N PHE A 233 11.73 -5.42 -10.40
CA PHE A 233 10.75 -6.44 -10.81
C PHE A 233 10.64 -7.58 -9.81
N VAL A 234 11.75 -8.01 -9.21
CA VAL A 234 11.74 -9.03 -8.14
C VAL A 234 10.97 -8.52 -6.93
N TYR A 235 11.17 -7.25 -6.57
CA TYR A 235 10.46 -6.65 -5.42
C TYR A 235 8.96 -6.45 -5.71
N ILE A 236 8.60 -6.15 -6.97
CA ILE A 236 7.19 -6.11 -7.41
C ILE A 236 6.56 -7.50 -7.29
N ALA A 237 7.24 -8.55 -7.74
CA ALA A 237 6.72 -9.92 -7.64
C ALA A 237 6.52 -10.34 -6.16
N GLU A 238 7.50 -10.07 -5.29
CA GLU A 238 7.38 -10.30 -3.85
C GLU A 238 6.21 -9.49 -3.24
N ALA A 239 6.01 -8.26 -3.69
CA ALA A 239 4.93 -7.39 -3.22
C ALA A 239 3.54 -7.86 -3.69
N LEU A 240 3.43 -8.35 -4.92
CA LEU A 240 2.18 -8.91 -5.46
C LEU A 240 1.75 -10.17 -4.72
N ASP A 241 2.67 -11.00 -4.27
CA ASP A 241 2.35 -12.14 -3.40
C ASP A 241 1.74 -11.68 -2.07
N LEU A 242 2.30 -10.63 -1.47
CA LEU A 242 1.76 -10.03 -0.24
C LEU A 242 0.40 -9.35 -0.47
N GLU A 243 0.21 -8.71 -1.62
CA GLU A 243 -1.03 -8.03 -2.00
C GLU A 243 -2.20 -9.02 -2.09
N ARG A 244 -1.98 -10.21 -2.65
CA ARG A 244 -3.00 -11.26 -2.77
C ARG A 244 -3.56 -11.72 -1.43
N PHE A 245 -2.76 -11.70 -0.37
CA PHE A 245 -3.21 -12.00 0.99
C PHE A 245 -3.89 -10.81 1.67
N ALA A 246 -3.41 -9.59 1.41
CA ALA A 246 -3.91 -8.39 2.07
C ALA A 246 -5.21 -7.85 1.46
N MET A 247 -5.52 -8.21 0.22
CA MET A 247 -6.67 -7.71 -0.53
C MET A 247 -7.73 -8.79 -0.83
N MET A 248 -7.74 -9.88 -0.08
CA MET A 248 -8.88 -10.81 -0.09
C MET A 248 -9.85 -10.40 1.03
N PRO A 249 -10.81 -9.48 0.80
CA PRO A 249 -11.94 -9.39 1.70
C PRO A 249 -12.71 -10.69 1.51
N VAL A 250 -12.79 -11.50 2.52
CA VAL A 250 -13.82 -12.52 2.61
C VAL A 250 -15.08 -11.73 2.94
N GLY A 251 -15.77 -11.28 1.92
CA GLY A 251 -17.05 -10.60 2.10
C GLY A 251 -18.05 -11.52 2.80
N PRO A 252 -19.12 -10.98 3.33
CA PRO A 252 -20.18 -11.81 3.90
C PRO A 252 -20.67 -12.77 2.83
N LEU A 253 -20.53 -14.06 3.10
CA LEU A 253 -21.20 -15.13 2.37
C LEU A 253 -22.70 -15.05 2.61
#